data_101bc05e048873b7adfe56125dfc91b7
#
_entry.id   101bc05e048873b7adfe56125dfc91b7
#
_cell.length_a   1.000
_cell.length_b   1.000
_cell.length_c   1.000
_cell.angle_alpha   90.00
_cell.angle_beta   90.00
_cell.angle_gamma   90.00
#
_symmetry.space_group_name_H-M   'P 1'
#
loop_
_entity.id
_entity.type
_entity.pdbx_description
1 polymer ?
#
loop_
_entity_poly.entity_id
_entity_poly.type
_entity_poly.pdbx_seq_one_letter_code
_entity_poly.pdbx_strand_id
1 'polypeptide(L)'
;MKIPMPVALLAGGGSKRMGRPKASLSFGAGTLLQHQLAKLAPLFEEILLVVKDPPDAATGRARVLLDGSPKQGPVYGLMRALEEISDHLFVLAIDLPLIAVDLIRGIGERGLATSALALIPENKGRLEPLAAVWRRAVLPAARKQVARGDLSLQSLAKAVGVEILPEADWKRFDPSGNSFSNLNTMNDYITMRERA
;
A
#
# COMPACT_ATOMS: atom_id res chain seq x y z
N MET A 1 9.50 -16.49 8.93
CA MET A 1 10.48 -15.38 9.08
C MET A 1 9.78 -14.09 8.65
N LYS A 2 10.08 -12.95 9.28
CA LYS A 2 9.56 -11.64 8.85
C LYS A 2 10.37 -11.13 7.66
N ILE A 3 9.74 -10.28 6.85
CA ILE A 3 10.37 -9.58 5.73
C ILE A 3 11.24 -8.46 6.33
N PRO A 4 12.57 -8.39 6.05
CA PRO A 4 13.48 -7.46 6.70
C PRO A 4 13.43 -6.05 6.06
N MET A 5 12.22 -5.48 5.98
CA MET A 5 11.96 -4.09 5.62
C MET A 5 10.71 -3.62 6.35
N PRO A 6 10.51 -2.32 6.57
CA PRO A 6 9.23 -1.78 7.05
C PRO A 6 8.12 -1.87 5.99
N VAL A 7 6.86 -1.84 6.45
CA VAL A 7 5.70 -1.69 5.60
C VAL A 7 4.98 -0.37 5.90
N ALA A 8 4.60 0.37 4.86
CA ALA A 8 3.69 1.51 4.98
C ALA A 8 2.29 1.10 4.57
N LEU A 9 1.35 1.15 5.52
CA LEU A 9 -0.07 1.06 5.26
C LEU A 9 -0.62 2.47 5.00
N LEU A 10 -0.97 2.77 3.74
CA LEU A 10 -1.53 4.06 3.36
C LEU A 10 -3.04 4.06 3.60
N ALA A 11 -3.48 4.73 4.65
CA ALA A 11 -4.89 4.82 5.05
C ALA A 11 -5.46 6.26 4.91
N GLY A 12 -4.69 7.17 4.34
CA GLY A 12 -5.08 8.55 4.03
C GLY A 12 -5.71 8.65 2.64
N GLY A 13 -7.03 8.64 2.54
CA GLY A 13 -7.73 8.87 1.27
C GLY A 13 -9.13 9.39 1.51
N GLY A 14 -9.57 10.35 0.67
CA GLY A 14 -10.90 10.94 0.77
C GLY A 14 -12.00 9.94 0.48
N SER A 15 -12.53 9.28 1.50
CA SER A 15 -13.69 8.36 1.41
C SER A 15 -15.03 9.09 1.16
N LYS A 16 -15.00 10.16 0.34
CA LYS A 16 -16.19 11.00 0.06
C LYS A 16 -17.37 10.21 -0.49
N ARG A 17 -17.11 9.08 -1.18
CA ARG A 17 -18.16 8.26 -1.81
C ARG A 17 -18.87 7.31 -0.85
N MET A 18 -18.31 7.04 0.32
CA MET A 18 -18.84 6.07 1.29
C MET A 18 -19.37 6.74 2.57
N GLY A 19 -19.31 8.07 2.67
CA GLY A 19 -19.80 8.83 3.83
C GLY A 19 -19.03 8.61 5.14
N ARG A 20 -18.10 7.66 5.17
CA ARG A 20 -17.28 7.33 6.34
C ARG A 20 -15.83 7.06 5.90
N PRO A 21 -14.84 7.27 6.77
CA PRO A 21 -13.47 6.85 6.51
C PRO A 21 -13.40 5.34 6.26
N LYS A 22 -12.73 4.90 5.18
CA LYS A 22 -12.58 3.46 4.88
C LYS A 22 -11.98 2.69 6.07
N ALA A 23 -11.03 3.29 6.75
CA ALA A 23 -10.33 2.71 7.89
C ALA A 23 -11.28 2.23 9.01
N SER A 24 -12.42 2.93 9.22
CA SER A 24 -13.41 2.63 10.27
C SER A 24 -14.53 1.69 9.83
N LEU A 25 -14.56 1.25 8.57
CA LEU A 25 -15.57 0.29 8.10
C LEU A 25 -15.40 -1.05 8.83
N SER A 26 -16.49 -1.67 9.25
CA SER A 26 -16.49 -3.01 9.87
C SER A 26 -16.04 -4.05 8.85
N PHE A 27 -14.98 -4.81 9.15
CA PHE A 27 -14.43 -5.82 8.25
C PHE A 27 -13.90 -7.01 9.08
N GLY A 28 -14.47 -8.21 8.85
CA GLY A 28 -14.22 -9.35 9.73
C GLY A 28 -14.63 -9.07 11.19
N ALA A 29 -13.78 -9.39 12.13
CA ALA A 29 -14.02 -9.20 13.57
C ALA A 29 -13.75 -7.78 14.08
N GLY A 30 -13.38 -6.84 13.22
CA GLY A 30 -13.03 -5.47 13.63
C GLY A 30 -13.27 -4.44 12.54
N THR A 31 -12.39 -3.44 12.48
CA THR A 31 -12.39 -2.45 11.38
C THR A 31 -11.47 -2.88 10.25
N LEU A 32 -11.63 -2.29 9.07
CA LEU A 32 -10.75 -2.52 7.92
C LEU A 32 -9.27 -2.21 8.28
N LEU A 33 -9.04 -1.17 9.07
CA LEU A 33 -7.71 -0.85 9.58
C LEU A 33 -7.15 -1.97 10.44
N GLN A 34 -7.93 -2.47 11.40
CA GLN A 34 -7.51 -3.56 12.29
C GLN A 34 -7.27 -4.85 11.51
N HIS A 35 -8.11 -5.17 10.52
CA HIS A 35 -7.93 -6.31 9.63
C HIS A 35 -6.58 -6.24 8.88
N GLN A 36 -6.26 -5.09 8.28
CA GLN A 36 -4.99 -4.93 7.58
C GLN A 36 -3.79 -4.96 8.53
N LEU A 37 -3.86 -4.31 9.68
CA LEU A 37 -2.79 -4.34 10.68
C LEU A 37 -2.55 -5.76 11.21
N ALA A 38 -3.61 -6.54 11.48
CA ALA A 38 -3.50 -7.93 11.90
C ALA A 38 -2.82 -8.82 10.84
N LYS A 39 -3.10 -8.58 9.55
CA LYS A 39 -2.46 -9.26 8.43
C LYS A 39 -0.97 -8.93 8.31
N LEU A 40 -0.59 -7.66 8.53
CA LEU A 40 0.80 -7.19 8.36
C LEU A 40 1.70 -7.50 9.56
N ALA A 41 1.15 -7.54 10.78
CA ALA A 41 1.92 -7.70 12.02
C ALA A 41 2.81 -8.96 12.07
N PRO A 42 2.40 -10.14 11.57
CA PRO A 42 3.25 -11.31 11.52
C PRO A 42 4.31 -11.28 10.40
N LEU A 43 4.13 -10.41 9.40
CA LEU A 43 4.98 -10.33 8.21
C LEU A 43 6.13 -9.32 8.34
N PHE A 44 5.92 -8.24 9.06
CA PHE A 44 6.86 -7.13 9.17
C PHE A 44 7.19 -6.82 10.63
N GLU A 45 8.41 -6.30 10.89
CA GLU A 45 8.79 -5.85 12.22
C GLU A 45 8.26 -4.45 12.51
N GLU A 46 8.33 -3.57 11.51
CA GLU A 46 7.86 -2.20 11.61
C GLU A 46 6.69 -1.96 10.64
N ILE A 47 5.62 -1.35 11.17
CA ILE A 47 4.46 -0.91 10.40
C ILE A 47 4.33 0.60 10.57
N LEU A 48 4.39 1.31 9.45
CA LEU A 48 4.15 2.74 9.33
C LEU A 48 2.70 2.94 8.88
N LEU A 49 1.86 3.47 9.74
CA LEU A 49 0.48 3.81 9.38
C LEU A 49 0.43 5.27 8.91
N VAL A 50 0.31 5.49 7.61
CA VAL A 50 0.25 6.84 7.04
C VAL A 50 -1.19 7.26 6.87
N VAL A 51 -1.57 8.34 7.55
CA VAL A 51 -2.92 8.88 7.61
C VAL A 51 -2.91 10.40 7.43
N LYS A 52 -4.06 10.98 7.11
CA LYS A 52 -4.24 12.44 7.12
C LYS A 52 -4.49 12.97 8.52
N ASP A 53 -5.39 12.31 9.23
CA ASP A 53 -5.80 12.65 10.58
C ASP A 53 -5.55 11.46 11.50
N PRO A 54 -5.25 11.67 12.79
CA PRO A 54 -5.08 10.59 13.74
C PRO A 54 -6.30 9.66 13.73
N PRO A 55 -6.11 8.34 13.67
CA PRO A 55 -7.23 7.40 13.65
C PRO A 55 -7.86 7.27 15.05
N ASP A 56 -9.18 7.18 15.09
CA ASP A 56 -9.92 6.90 16.35
C ASP A 56 -9.78 5.43 16.80
N ALA A 57 -9.40 4.53 15.91
CA ALA A 57 -9.26 3.11 16.17
C ALA A 57 -7.88 2.77 16.73
N ALA A 58 -7.81 1.72 17.56
CA ALA A 58 -6.54 1.19 18.05
C ALA A 58 -5.64 0.74 16.90
N THR A 59 -4.41 1.24 16.89
CA THR A 59 -3.40 1.00 15.84
C THR A 59 -2.38 -0.08 16.21
N GLY A 60 -2.54 -0.71 17.38
CA GLY A 60 -1.62 -1.74 17.87
C GLY A 60 -0.18 -1.21 17.98
N ARG A 61 0.76 -1.90 17.32
CA ARG A 61 2.19 -1.53 17.29
C ARG A 61 2.56 -0.63 16.10
N ALA A 62 1.59 -0.20 15.29
CA ALA A 62 1.89 0.64 14.13
C ALA A 62 2.29 2.05 14.57
N ARG A 63 3.38 2.55 14.00
CA ARG A 63 3.81 3.93 14.16
C ARG A 63 3.00 4.83 13.23
N VAL A 64 2.21 5.71 13.82
CA VAL A 64 1.34 6.63 13.06
C VAL A 64 2.17 7.79 12.49
N LEU A 65 2.03 8.02 11.20
CA LEU A 65 2.64 9.13 10.47
C LEU A 65 1.54 9.98 9.83
N LEU A 66 1.56 11.27 10.12
CA LEU A 66 0.69 12.22 9.41
C LEU A 66 1.33 12.59 8.08
N ASP A 67 0.58 12.51 6.98
CA ASP A 67 1.11 12.86 5.65
C ASP A 67 1.36 14.37 5.49
N GLY A 68 0.74 15.21 6.34
CA GLY A 68 0.99 16.64 6.43
C GLY A 68 0.65 17.44 5.16
N SER A 69 0.22 16.79 4.09
CA SER A 69 -0.04 17.46 2.83
C SER A 69 -1.42 18.11 2.80
N PRO A 70 -1.53 19.38 2.34
CA PRO A 70 -2.83 20.02 2.12
C PRO A 70 -3.58 19.43 0.91
N LYS A 71 -2.87 18.75 0.01
CA LYS A 71 -3.44 18.12 -1.18
C LYS A 71 -3.70 16.63 -0.96
N GLN A 72 -4.59 16.06 -1.76
CA GLN A 72 -4.86 14.62 -1.78
C GLN A 72 -4.04 13.94 -2.86
N GLY A 73 -3.45 12.79 -2.53
CA GLY A 73 -2.73 11.96 -3.48
C GLY A 73 -1.84 10.93 -2.77
N PRO A 74 -1.80 9.68 -3.25
CA PRO A 74 -1.04 8.62 -2.60
C PRO A 74 0.48 8.87 -2.63
N VAL A 75 0.96 9.72 -3.52
CA VAL A 75 2.38 10.09 -3.61
C VAL A 75 2.87 10.79 -2.33
N TYR A 76 2.02 11.56 -1.66
CA TYR A 76 2.39 12.23 -0.39
C TYR A 76 2.60 11.20 0.71
N GLY A 77 1.70 10.23 0.82
CA GLY A 77 1.84 9.13 1.78
C GLY A 77 3.08 8.28 1.50
N LEU A 78 3.37 7.99 0.23
CA LEU A 78 4.59 7.31 -0.17
C LEU A 78 5.83 8.12 0.26
N MET A 79 5.90 9.39 -0.08
CA MET A 79 7.04 10.26 0.27
C MET A 79 7.22 10.32 1.78
N ARG A 80 6.14 10.53 2.53
CA ARG A 80 6.19 10.60 4.00
C ARG A 80 6.76 9.33 4.61
N ALA A 81 6.35 8.16 4.12
CA ALA A 81 6.87 6.88 4.59
C ALA A 81 8.34 6.66 4.18
N LEU A 82 8.72 7.03 2.95
CA LEU A 82 10.10 6.90 2.48
C LEU A 82 11.09 7.79 3.25
N GLU A 83 10.64 8.90 3.84
CA GLU A 83 11.47 9.77 4.69
C GLU A 83 11.89 9.08 6.00
N GLU A 84 11.12 8.11 6.48
CA GLU A 84 11.31 7.43 7.77
C GLU A 84 12.18 6.17 7.71
N ILE A 85 12.60 5.76 6.52
CA ILE A 85 13.29 4.48 6.32
C ILE A 85 14.70 4.68 5.74
N SER A 86 15.53 3.63 5.81
CA SER A 86 16.89 3.67 5.27
C SER A 86 16.97 3.34 3.78
N ASP A 87 16.24 2.31 3.28
CA ASP A 87 16.31 1.90 1.87
C ASP A 87 14.97 1.36 1.35
N HIS A 88 14.59 0.09 1.64
CA HIS A 88 13.41 -0.56 1.09
C HIS A 88 12.16 -0.34 1.95
N LEU A 89 11.02 -0.16 1.29
CA LEU A 89 9.70 0.01 1.89
C LEU A 89 8.67 -0.81 1.13
N PHE A 90 7.98 -1.72 1.80
CA PHE A 90 6.75 -2.26 1.24
C PHE A 90 5.63 -1.23 1.41
N VAL A 91 4.88 -0.95 0.36
CA VAL A 91 3.74 -0.02 0.40
C VAL A 91 2.47 -0.80 0.14
N LEU A 92 1.48 -0.63 0.99
CA LEU A 92 0.16 -1.23 0.83
C LEU A 92 -0.93 -0.18 1.04
N ALA A 93 -1.90 -0.12 0.13
CA ALA A 93 -3.10 0.67 0.34
C ALA A 93 -4.11 -0.06 1.22
N ILE A 94 -4.81 0.68 2.07
CA ILE A 94 -5.83 0.13 2.97
C ILE A 94 -7.01 -0.49 2.21
N ASP A 95 -7.24 -0.07 0.98
CA ASP A 95 -8.37 -0.51 0.15
C ASP A 95 -8.12 -1.79 -0.66
N LEU A 96 -7.07 -2.53 -0.32
CA LEU A 96 -6.78 -3.88 -0.83
C LEU A 96 -6.97 -4.95 0.28
N PRO A 97 -8.19 -5.12 0.84
CA PRO A 97 -8.40 -6.00 2.00
C PRO A 97 -8.18 -7.48 1.70
N LEU A 98 -8.33 -7.89 0.45
CA LEU A 98 -8.22 -9.28 0.02
C LEU A 98 -6.81 -9.67 -0.45
N ILE A 99 -5.81 -8.78 -0.30
CA ILE A 99 -4.45 -9.13 -0.70
C ILE A 99 -3.96 -10.37 0.03
N ALA A 100 -3.48 -11.36 -0.72
CA ALA A 100 -2.99 -12.62 -0.20
C ALA A 100 -1.67 -12.43 0.58
N VAL A 101 -1.54 -13.10 1.72
CA VAL A 101 -0.32 -13.07 2.55
C VAL A 101 0.89 -13.56 1.76
N ASP A 102 0.72 -14.63 0.98
CA ASP A 102 1.79 -15.20 0.18
C ASP A 102 2.23 -14.25 -0.95
N LEU A 103 1.29 -13.48 -1.51
CA LEU A 103 1.64 -12.44 -2.48
C LEU A 103 2.45 -11.30 -1.84
N ILE A 104 2.09 -10.85 -0.63
CA ILE A 104 2.89 -9.86 0.11
C ILE A 104 4.31 -10.39 0.32
N ARG A 105 4.48 -11.66 0.71
CA ARG A 105 5.79 -12.29 0.86
C ARG A 105 6.57 -12.31 -0.45
N GLY A 106 5.94 -12.81 -1.52
CA GLY A 106 6.59 -12.91 -2.83
C GLY A 106 7.04 -11.55 -3.39
N ILE A 107 6.22 -10.52 -3.26
CA ILE A 107 6.59 -9.14 -3.64
C ILE A 107 7.73 -8.64 -2.74
N GLY A 108 7.63 -8.86 -1.42
CA GLY A 108 8.63 -8.39 -0.46
C GLY A 108 10.00 -9.02 -0.69
N GLU A 109 10.06 -10.35 -0.81
CA GLU A 109 11.31 -11.10 -1.04
C GLU A 109 11.96 -10.71 -2.38
N ARG A 110 11.18 -10.63 -3.46
CA ARG A 110 11.69 -10.21 -4.76
C ARG A 110 12.10 -8.74 -4.78
N GLY A 111 11.35 -7.89 -4.05
CA GLY A 111 11.68 -6.47 -3.92
C GLY A 111 12.98 -6.19 -3.18
N LEU A 112 13.39 -7.06 -2.25
CA LEU A 112 14.70 -6.98 -1.59
C LEU A 112 15.84 -7.37 -2.54
N ALA A 113 15.56 -8.23 -3.51
CA ALA A 113 16.57 -8.73 -4.46
C ALA A 113 16.75 -7.82 -5.68
N THR A 114 15.81 -6.92 -5.95
CA THR A 114 15.89 -6.04 -7.12
C THR A 114 16.88 -4.90 -6.94
N SER A 115 17.62 -4.56 -8.00
CA SER A 115 18.42 -3.33 -8.07
C SER A 115 17.62 -2.12 -8.56
N ALA A 116 16.39 -2.33 -9.07
CA ALA A 116 15.52 -1.26 -9.54
C ALA A 116 15.05 -0.35 -8.40
N LEU A 117 14.57 0.84 -8.72
CA LEU A 117 14.05 1.80 -7.74
C LEU A 117 12.70 1.40 -7.14
N ALA A 118 11.99 0.48 -7.78
CA ALA A 118 10.82 -0.19 -7.24
C ALA A 118 10.59 -1.53 -7.95
N LEU A 119 9.91 -2.46 -7.25
CA LEU A 119 9.29 -3.65 -7.82
C LEU A 119 7.78 -3.47 -7.72
N ILE A 120 7.10 -3.47 -8.86
CA ILE A 120 5.65 -3.19 -8.93
C ILE A 120 4.94 -4.30 -9.68
N PRO A 121 3.92 -4.94 -9.09
CA PRO A 121 3.08 -5.89 -9.83
C PRO A 121 2.30 -5.21 -10.94
N GLU A 122 2.14 -5.94 -12.05
CA GLU A 122 1.21 -5.59 -13.11
C GLU A 122 -0.02 -6.47 -13.04
N ASN A 123 -1.20 -5.87 -13.01
CA ASN A 123 -2.49 -6.54 -13.00
C ASN A 123 -3.35 -6.01 -14.16
N LYS A 124 -3.74 -6.88 -15.08
CA LYS A 124 -4.55 -6.52 -16.27
C LYS A 124 -3.97 -5.33 -17.06
N GLY A 125 -2.66 -5.33 -17.26
CA GLY A 125 -1.95 -4.29 -17.99
C GLY A 125 -1.76 -2.96 -17.25
N ARG A 126 -2.03 -2.92 -15.94
CA ARG A 126 -1.85 -1.73 -15.09
C ARG A 126 -0.92 -2.03 -13.93
N LEU A 127 -0.02 -1.11 -13.63
CA LEU A 127 0.83 -1.22 -12.45
C LEU A 127 0.01 -1.05 -11.17
N GLU A 128 0.40 -1.77 -10.12
CA GLU A 128 -0.20 -1.69 -8.79
C GLU A 128 0.79 -1.07 -7.78
N PRO A 129 1.07 0.23 -7.89
CA PRO A 129 2.12 0.90 -7.14
C PRO A 129 1.83 1.01 -5.64
N LEU A 130 0.61 0.69 -5.23
CA LEU A 130 0.16 0.66 -3.83
C LEU A 130 0.07 -0.77 -3.25
N ALA A 131 0.68 -1.74 -3.92
CA ALA A 131 1.00 -3.07 -3.40
C ALA A 131 2.38 -3.45 -3.94
N ALA A 132 3.43 -2.70 -3.55
CA ALA A 132 4.72 -2.70 -4.22
C ALA A 132 5.86 -2.45 -3.23
N VAL A 133 7.09 -2.78 -3.62
CA VAL A 133 8.30 -2.37 -2.90
C VAL A 133 8.89 -1.14 -3.60
N TRP A 134 9.17 -0.11 -2.82
CA TRP A 134 9.82 1.12 -3.26
C TRP A 134 11.13 1.35 -2.51
N ARG A 135 12.12 1.93 -3.17
CA ARG A 135 13.37 2.33 -2.51
C ARG A 135 13.34 3.81 -2.17
N ARG A 136 13.97 4.15 -1.03
CA ARG A 136 14.12 5.56 -0.59
C ARG A 136 14.72 6.46 -1.66
N ALA A 137 15.57 5.91 -2.51
CA ALA A 137 16.19 6.63 -3.63
C ALA A 137 15.20 7.24 -4.64
N VAL A 138 13.91 6.88 -4.59
CA VAL A 138 12.82 7.49 -5.39
C VAL A 138 12.46 8.90 -4.91
N LEU A 139 12.72 9.26 -3.65
CA LEU A 139 12.30 10.55 -3.05
C LEU A 139 12.63 11.79 -3.89
N PRO A 140 13.83 11.97 -4.45
CA PRO A 140 14.12 13.17 -5.26
C PRO A 140 13.23 13.27 -6.50
N ALA A 141 12.97 12.14 -7.16
CA ALA A 141 12.10 12.09 -8.34
C ALA A 141 10.64 12.38 -7.96
N ALA A 142 10.15 11.79 -6.86
CA ALA A 142 8.80 12.05 -6.34
C ALA A 142 8.59 13.52 -6.00
N ARG A 143 9.54 14.16 -5.29
CA ARG A 143 9.51 15.59 -4.96
C ARG A 143 9.47 16.47 -6.21
N LYS A 144 10.32 16.17 -7.21
CA LYS A 144 10.34 16.89 -8.49
C LYS A 144 9.03 16.77 -9.24
N GLN A 145 8.42 15.59 -9.25
CA GLN A 145 7.14 15.34 -9.91
C GLN A 145 6.00 16.11 -9.22
N VAL A 146 5.92 16.05 -7.89
CA VAL A 146 4.91 16.77 -7.09
C VAL A 146 5.04 18.29 -7.28
N ALA A 147 6.25 18.83 -7.35
CA ALA A 147 6.49 20.25 -7.61
C ALA A 147 5.94 20.71 -8.98
N ARG A 148 5.80 19.79 -9.95
CA ARG A 148 5.17 20.02 -11.26
C ARG A 148 3.66 19.80 -11.27
N GLY A 149 3.07 19.44 -10.12
CA GLY A 149 1.63 19.20 -9.98
C GLY A 149 1.19 17.78 -10.38
N ASP A 150 2.10 16.89 -10.77
CA ASP A 150 1.75 15.49 -11.05
C ASP A 150 1.80 14.66 -9.76
N LEU A 151 0.66 14.10 -9.37
CA LEU A 151 0.47 13.31 -8.14
C LEU A 151 0.31 11.81 -8.42
N SER A 152 0.53 11.38 -9.67
CA SER A 152 0.31 10.01 -10.13
C SER A 152 1.49 9.10 -9.79
N LEU A 153 1.26 8.03 -9.04
CA LEU A 153 2.26 6.98 -8.82
C LEU A 153 2.55 6.18 -10.10
N GLN A 154 1.60 6.10 -11.04
CA GLN A 154 1.83 5.52 -12.36
C GLN A 154 2.87 6.31 -13.15
N SER A 155 2.73 7.66 -13.13
CA SER A 155 3.71 8.55 -13.78
C SER A 155 5.08 8.44 -13.11
N LEU A 156 5.11 8.39 -11.77
CA LEU A 156 6.36 8.22 -11.02
C LEU A 156 7.07 6.91 -11.40
N ALA A 157 6.33 5.80 -11.41
CA ALA A 157 6.87 4.51 -11.79
C ALA A 157 7.51 4.52 -13.19
N LYS A 158 6.82 5.13 -14.15
CA LYS A 158 7.34 5.28 -15.53
C LYS A 158 8.59 6.15 -15.60
N ALA A 159 8.64 7.20 -14.78
CA ALA A 159 9.75 8.18 -14.81
C ALA A 159 11.04 7.65 -14.19
N VAL A 160 10.95 6.76 -13.18
CA VAL A 160 12.14 6.29 -12.43
C VAL A 160 12.70 4.96 -12.93
N GLY A 161 11.98 4.26 -13.81
CA GLY A 161 12.33 2.89 -14.22
C GLY A 161 12.13 1.89 -13.06
N VAL A 162 11.20 0.97 -13.26
CA VAL A 162 10.85 -0.02 -12.24
C VAL A 162 11.02 -1.42 -12.79
N GLU A 163 11.24 -2.39 -11.92
CA GLU A 163 11.05 -3.79 -12.25
C GLU A 163 9.55 -4.11 -12.17
N ILE A 164 9.01 -4.72 -13.22
CA ILE A 164 7.62 -5.16 -13.26
C ILE A 164 7.56 -6.62 -12.82
N LEU A 165 6.67 -6.93 -11.86
CA LEU A 165 6.29 -8.31 -11.54
C LEU A 165 5.08 -8.68 -12.40
N PRO A 166 5.26 -9.52 -13.46
CA PRO A 166 4.18 -9.85 -14.38
C PRO A 166 3.04 -10.63 -13.70
N GLU A 167 1.84 -10.54 -14.28
CA GLU A 167 0.65 -11.24 -13.78
C GLU A 167 0.87 -12.76 -13.68
N ALA A 168 1.54 -13.37 -14.63
CA ALA A 168 1.86 -14.81 -14.61
C ALA A 168 2.76 -15.21 -13.42
N ASP A 169 3.62 -14.28 -12.96
CA ASP A 169 4.53 -14.53 -11.85
C ASP A 169 3.86 -14.36 -10.50
N TRP A 170 3.01 -13.34 -10.31
CA TRP A 170 2.37 -13.14 -9.02
C TRP A 170 1.13 -14.03 -8.80
N LYS A 171 0.46 -14.50 -9.87
CA LYS A 171 -0.69 -15.42 -9.76
C LYS A 171 -0.36 -16.73 -9.07
N ARG A 172 0.90 -17.16 -9.05
CA ARG A 172 1.32 -18.34 -8.28
C ARG A 172 1.13 -18.16 -6.76
N PHE A 173 1.15 -16.92 -6.28
CA PHE A 173 0.94 -16.57 -4.88
C PHE A 173 -0.52 -16.22 -4.56
N ASP A 174 -1.30 -15.87 -5.57
CA ASP A 174 -2.74 -15.63 -5.47
C ASP A 174 -3.47 -16.20 -6.70
N PRO A 175 -3.72 -17.51 -6.74
CA PRO A 175 -4.46 -18.15 -7.83
C PRO A 175 -5.88 -17.60 -8.01
N SER A 176 -6.47 -17.06 -6.92
CA SER A 176 -7.80 -16.45 -6.94
C SER A 176 -7.84 -15.15 -7.74
N GLY A 177 -6.70 -14.43 -7.82
CA GLY A 177 -6.59 -13.13 -8.46
C GLY A 177 -7.31 -11.99 -7.75
N ASN A 178 -7.68 -12.17 -6.47
CA ASN A 178 -8.47 -11.19 -5.71
C ASN A 178 -7.63 -10.11 -5.03
N SER A 179 -6.30 -10.29 -4.95
CA SER A 179 -5.40 -9.41 -4.20
C SER A 179 -5.48 -7.93 -4.61
N PHE A 180 -5.72 -7.66 -5.89
CA PHE A 180 -5.79 -6.30 -6.42
C PHE A 180 -7.24 -5.78 -6.57
N SER A 181 -8.19 -6.44 -5.91
CA SER A 181 -9.57 -5.95 -5.86
C SER A 181 -9.65 -4.77 -4.89
N ASN A 182 -9.97 -3.58 -5.42
CA ASN A 182 -10.07 -2.36 -4.63
C ASN A 182 -11.45 -2.20 -3.99
N LEU A 183 -11.47 -1.84 -2.71
CA LEU A 183 -12.67 -1.46 -1.98
C LEU A 183 -12.96 0.02 -2.22
N ASN A 184 -13.75 0.36 -3.25
CA ASN A 184 -14.03 1.75 -3.64
C ASN A 184 -15.49 2.15 -3.48
N THR A 185 -16.41 1.19 -3.48
CA THR A 185 -17.87 1.41 -3.40
C THR A 185 -18.48 0.59 -2.28
N MET A 186 -19.72 0.91 -1.91
CA MET A 186 -20.48 0.11 -0.95
C MET A 186 -20.74 -1.31 -1.47
N ASN A 187 -20.90 -1.48 -2.77
CA ASN A 187 -21.07 -2.81 -3.38
C ASN A 187 -19.80 -3.65 -3.25
N ASP A 188 -18.62 -3.05 -3.51
CA ASP A 188 -17.34 -3.74 -3.27
C ASP A 188 -17.23 -4.18 -1.81
N TYR A 189 -17.61 -3.29 -0.87
CA TYR A 189 -17.58 -3.57 0.56
C TYR A 189 -18.44 -4.78 0.93
N ILE A 190 -19.69 -4.83 0.46
CA ILE A 190 -20.61 -5.95 0.74
C ILE A 190 -20.01 -7.25 0.21
N THR A 191 -19.59 -7.26 -1.05
CA THR A 191 -19.02 -8.45 -1.71
C THR A 191 -17.73 -8.94 -1.04
N MET A 192 -16.85 -8.03 -0.62
CA MET A 192 -15.57 -8.40 0.00
C MET A 192 -15.73 -8.86 1.45
N ARG A 193 -16.69 -8.30 2.19
CA ARG A 193 -16.97 -8.67 3.56
C ARG A 193 -17.45 -10.12 3.69
N GLU A 194 -18.15 -10.66 2.68
CA GLU A 194 -18.60 -12.04 2.63
C GLU A 194 -17.44 -13.03 2.41
N ARG A 195 -16.26 -12.54 1.97
CA ARG A 195 -15.07 -13.35 1.67
C ARG A 195 -13.97 -13.22 2.74
N ALA A 196 -14.17 -12.38 3.74
CA ALA A 196 -13.24 -12.11 4.83
C ALA A 196 -13.54 -12.97 6.06
#